data_131adfbc65b7c7ba66af0731611aca8a
#
_entry.id   131adfbc65b7c7ba66af0731611aca8a
#
_cell.length_a   1.000
_cell.length_b   1.000
_cell.length_c   1.000
_cell.angle_alpha   90.00
_cell.angle_beta   90.00
_cell.angle_gamma   90.00
#
_symmetry.space_group_name_H-M   'P 1'
#
loop_
_entity.id
_entity.type
_entity.pdbx_description
1 polymer ?
#
loop_
_entity_poly.entity_id
_entity_poly.type
_entity_poly.pdbx_seq_one_letter_code
_entity_poly.pdbx_strand_id
1 'polypeptide(L)'
;MSVFETLSVINVNDKKSKKNNLDYLSWAFAWAEVKKVYPEANSKVYENEQGLNYHTDGRTAWVKVGMTIEGLEHIEYLPCMDYRNQSIPLEKLTSMDVNKAIQRGLVKAIARHGLGLYIYANEDLPDLTEEQKELEAEKQRLREIQPLIKRAEQLGYKNIDSLKNKTKKEITDIMTIWL
;
A
#
# COMPACT_ATOMS: atom_id res chain seq x y z
N MET A 1 -24.82 10.24 7.70
CA MET A 1 -23.40 10.05 7.31
C MET A 1 -23.38 8.89 6.34
N SER A 2 -22.76 9.06 5.18
CA SER A 2 -22.69 7.97 4.19
C SER A 2 -21.72 6.88 4.66
N VAL A 3 -21.78 5.68 4.02
CA VAL A 3 -20.82 4.60 4.27
C VAL A 3 -19.39 5.09 4.09
N PHE A 4 -19.16 5.85 3.01
CA PHE A 4 -17.85 6.40 2.70
C PHE A 4 -17.33 7.36 3.78
N GLU A 5 -18.15 8.31 4.22
CA GLU A 5 -17.79 9.25 5.29
C GLU A 5 -17.44 8.51 6.59
N THR A 6 -18.23 7.49 6.93
CA THR A 6 -18.02 6.69 8.16
C THR A 6 -16.73 5.89 8.11
N LEU A 7 -16.43 5.23 6.99
CA LEU A 7 -15.25 4.37 6.87
C LEU A 7 -13.96 5.16 6.59
N SER A 8 -14.05 6.32 5.91
CA SER A 8 -12.87 7.12 5.54
C SER A 8 -12.16 7.76 6.73
N VAL A 9 -12.85 7.98 7.84
CA VAL A 9 -12.26 8.55 9.07
C VAL A 9 -11.54 7.51 9.94
N ILE A 10 -11.70 6.22 9.66
CA ILE A 10 -11.03 5.16 10.40
C ILE A 10 -9.54 5.17 10.05
N ASN A 11 -8.70 5.40 11.05
CA ASN A 11 -7.25 5.39 10.89
C ASN A 11 -6.72 3.94 10.85
N VAL A 12 -6.12 3.55 9.73
CA VAL A 12 -5.53 2.22 9.55
C VAL A 12 -4.00 2.23 9.48
N ASN A 13 -3.36 3.36 9.80
CA ASN A 13 -1.91 3.52 9.67
C ASN A 13 -1.11 2.52 10.51
N ASP A 14 -1.60 2.19 11.72
CA ASP A 14 -0.93 1.24 12.62
C ASP A 14 -1.09 -0.23 12.19
N LYS A 15 -1.94 -0.50 11.20
CA LYS A 15 -2.28 -1.84 10.71
C LYS A 15 -1.79 -2.12 9.30
N LYS A 16 -1.15 -1.14 8.67
CA LYS A 16 -0.52 -1.32 7.38
C LYS A 16 0.89 -1.89 7.52
N SER A 17 1.29 -2.71 6.58
CA SER A 17 2.65 -3.22 6.42
C SER A 17 3.23 -2.71 5.11
N LYS A 18 4.55 -2.49 5.08
CA LYS A 18 5.27 -2.14 3.85
C LYS A 18 5.86 -3.38 3.19
N LYS A 19 5.65 -3.50 1.88
CA LYS A 19 6.31 -4.49 1.04
C LYS A 19 6.64 -3.85 -0.31
N ASN A 20 7.91 -3.84 -0.71
CA ASN A 20 8.38 -3.23 -1.97
C ASN A 20 7.91 -1.77 -2.14
N ASN A 21 8.07 -0.94 -1.11
CA ASN A 21 7.62 0.46 -1.06
C ASN A 21 6.10 0.69 -1.19
N LEU A 22 5.29 -0.35 -1.26
CA LEU A 22 3.83 -0.27 -1.25
C LEU A 22 3.29 -0.55 0.16
N ASP A 23 2.29 0.19 0.55
CA ASP A 23 1.56 -0.04 1.79
C ASP A 23 0.48 -1.12 1.54
N TYR A 24 0.38 -2.07 2.46
CA TYR A 24 -0.62 -3.13 2.43
C TYR A 24 -1.43 -3.14 3.71
N LEU A 25 -2.75 -3.19 3.56
CA LEU A 25 -3.66 -3.45 4.66
C LEU A 25 -4.02 -4.94 4.69
N SER A 26 -3.93 -5.56 5.87
CA SER A 26 -4.37 -6.96 6.03
C SER A 26 -5.86 -7.09 5.73
N TRP A 27 -6.23 -8.08 4.91
CA TRP A 27 -7.63 -8.37 4.58
C TRP A 27 -8.46 -8.66 5.84
N ALA A 28 -7.89 -9.39 6.79
CA ALA A 28 -8.57 -9.74 8.04
C ALA A 28 -8.87 -8.50 8.90
N PHE A 29 -7.92 -7.54 8.94
CA PHE A 29 -8.14 -6.27 9.61
C PHE A 29 -9.20 -5.42 8.91
N ALA A 30 -9.08 -5.26 7.59
CA ALA A 30 -10.05 -4.50 6.80
C ALA A 30 -11.48 -5.07 6.97
N TRP A 31 -11.61 -6.38 6.87
CA TRP A 31 -12.87 -7.09 7.08
C TRP A 31 -13.43 -6.84 8.49
N ALA A 32 -12.60 -7.01 9.53
CA ALA A 32 -13.03 -6.82 10.91
C ALA A 32 -13.51 -5.38 11.19
N GLU A 33 -12.82 -4.37 10.67
CA GLU A 33 -13.23 -2.97 10.83
C GLU A 33 -14.57 -2.69 10.15
N VAL A 34 -14.76 -3.19 8.93
CA VAL A 34 -16.05 -3.05 8.25
C VAL A 34 -17.17 -3.75 9.03
N LYS A 35 -16.95 -4.98 9.48
CA LYS A 35 -17.98 -5.78 10.21
C LYS A 35 -18.35 -5.18 11.58
N LYS A 36 -17.46 -4.44 12.23
CA LYS A 36 -17.77 -3.71 13.47
C LYS A 36 -18.81 -2.60 13.24
N VAL A 37 -18.72 -1.91 12.10
CA VAL A 37 -19.59 -0.78 11.77
C VAL A 37 -20.82 -1.22 10.98
N TYR A 38 -20.61 -2.17 10.06
CA TYR A 38 -21.64 -2.72 9.15
C TYR A 38 -21.70 -4.26 9.28
N PRO A 39 -22.38 -4.80 10.31
CA PRO A 39 -22.43 -6.25 10.54
C PRO A 39 -22.97 -7.06 9.36
N GLU A 40 -23.89 -6.48 8.57
CA GLU A 40 -24.52 -7.13 7.40
C GLU A 40 -23.69 -7.00 6.10
N ALA A 41 -22.55 -6.29 6.16
CA ALA A 41 -21.65 -6.20 5.02
C ALA A 41 -21.20 -7.58 4.56
N ASN A 42 -21.16 -7.81 3.25
CA ASN A 42 -20.84 -9.12 2.67
C ASN A 42 -19.88 -8.98 1.47
N SER A 43 -19.11 -10.02 1.24
CA SER A 43 -18.19 -10.10 0.10
C SER A 43 -18.60 -11.22 -0.85
N LYS A 44 -18.25 -11.06 -2.13
CA LYS A 44 -18.50 -12.06 -3.15
C LYS A 44 -17.26 -12.26 -4.01
N VAL A 45 -16.93 -13.51 -4.26
CA VAL A 45 -15.98 -13.91 -5.31
C VAL A 45 -16.80 -14.36 -6.50
N TYR A 46 -16.50 -13.79 -7.67
CA TYR A 46 -17.20 -14.11 -8.90
C TYR A 46 -16.47 -15.23 -9.65
N GLU A 47 -17.16 -16.31 -9.88
CA GLU A 47 -16.68 -17.43 -10.67
C GLU A 47 -16.83 -17.15 -12.17
N ASN A 48 -15.98 -17.77 -12.99
CA ASN A 48 -16.16 -17.82 -14.44
C ASN A 48 -17.21 -18.84 -14.84
N GLU A 49 -17.45 -19.01 -16.15
CA GLU A 49 -18.42 -19.97 -16.68
C GLU A 49 -18.14 -21.44 -16.32
N GLN A 50 -16.89 -21.76 -15.94
CA GLN A 50 -16.45 -23.09 -15.55
C GLN A 50 -16.48 -23.31 -14.02
N GLY A 51 -16.95 -22.33 -13.23
CA GLY A 51 -16.97 -22.38 -11.78
C GLY A 51 -15.60 -22.15 -11.13
N LEU A 52 -14.65 -21.53 -11.82
CA LEU A 52 -13.34 -21.20 -11.29
C LEU A 52 -13.32 -19.77 -10.72
N ASN A 53 -12.63 -19.58 -9.62
CA ASN A 53 -12.51 -18.28 -8.92
C ASN A 53 -11.58 -17.27 -9.62
N TYR A 54 -11.29 -17.44 -10.91
CA TYR A 54 -10.52 -16.52 -11.72
C TYR A 54 -11.05 -16.48 -13.15
N HIS A 55 -10.73 -15.38 -13.83
CA HIS A 55 -11.01 -15.15 -15.24
C HIS A 55 -9.70 -15.12 -16.01
N THR A 56 -9.71 -15.38 -17.32
CA THR A 56 -8.51 -15.42 -18.13
C THR A 56 -8.78 -14.94 -19.56
N ASP A 57 -7.74 -14.37 -20.17
CA ASP A 57 -7.65 -14.07 -21.61
C ASP A 57 -6.89 -15.15 -22.40
N GLY A 58 -6.59 -16.30 -21.74
CA GLY A 58 -5.78 -17.38 -22.29
C GLY A 58 -4.27 -17.21 -22.11
N ARG A 59 -3.80 -16.06 -21.62
CA ARG A 59 -2.38 -15.74 -21.39
C ARG A 59 -2.07 -15.49 -19.93
N THR A 60 -2.93 -14.73 -19.27
CA THR A 60 -2.85 -14.36 -17.86
C THR A 60 -4.20 -14.54 -17.20
N ALA A 61 -4.30 -14.26 -15.91
CA ALA A 61 -5.55 -14.37 -15.18
C ALA A 61 -5.76 -13.19 -14.20
N TRP A 62 -7.02 -12.94 -13.88
CA TRP A 62 -7.44 -11.98 -12.86
C TRP A 62 -8.61 -12.54 -12.05
N VAL A 63 -8.81 -11.96 -10.89
CA VAL A 63 -9.99 -12.24 -10.06
C VAL A 63 -11.00 -11.10 -10.19
N LYS A 64 -12.27 -11.43 -9.99
CA LYS A 64 -13.36 -10.46 -9.87
C LYS A 64 -14.00 -10.66 -8.51
N VAL A 65 -13.97 -9.64 -7.66
CA VAL A 65 -14.50 -9.70 -6.29
C VAL A 65 -15.37 -8.48 -6.01
N GLY A 66 -16.35 -8.63 -5.16
CA GLY A 66 -17.25 -7.55 -4.75
C GLY A 66 -17.31 -7.43 -3.23
N MET A 67 -17.56 -6.20 -2.79
CA MET A 67 -17.90 -5.89 -1.40
C MET A 67 -19.18 -5.09 -1.37
N THR A 68 -20.19 -5.61 -0.67
CA THR A 68 -21.50 -4.97 -0.52
C THR A 68 -21.66 -4.43 0.89
N ILE A 69 -21.95 -3.13 1.00
CA ILE A 69 -22.27 -2.46 2.27
C ILE A 69 -23.53 -1.63 2.06
N GLU A 70 -24.55 -1.83 2.89
CA GLU A 70 -25.85 -1.14 2.80
C GLU A 70 -26.46 -1.18 1.39
N GLY A 71 -26.36 -2.34 0.72
CA GLY A 71 -26.93 -2.57 -0.61
C GLY A 71 -26.10 -2.01 -1.78
N LEU A 72 -25.05 -1.22 -1.54
CA LEU A 72 -24.12 -0.78 -2.58
C LEU A 72 -22.97 -1.79 -2.70
N GLU A 73 -22.75 -2.31 -3.90
CA GLU A 73 -21.63 -3.17 -4.21
C GLU A 73 -20.53 -2.41 -4.97
N HIS A 74 -19.30 -2.49 -4.48
CA HIS A 74 -18.10 -2.13 -5.23
C HIS A 74 -17.37 -3.37 -5.70
N ILE A 75 -17.17 -3.47 -7.02
CA ILE A 75 -16.47 -4.58 -7.67
C ILE A 75 -15.04 -4.17 -7.97
N GLU A 76 -14.11 -5.06 -7.71
CA GLU A 76 -12.70 -4.91 -8.04
C GLU A 76 -12.24 -6.07 -8.95
N TYR A 77 -11.44 -5.71 -9.95
CA TYR A 77 -10.75 -6.66 -10.83
C TYR A 77 -9.26 -6.57 -10.53
N LEU A 78 -8.64 -7.67 -10.11
CA LEU A 78 -7.23 -7.67 -9.77
C LEU A 78 -6.48 -8.76 -10.53
N PRO A 79 -5.42 -8.43 -11.30
CA PRO A 79 -4.56 -9.42 -11.93
C PRO A 79 -3.92 -10.36 -10.91
N CYS A 80 -3.76 -11.64 -11.27
CA CYS A 80 -2.91 -12.56 -10.52
C CYS A 80 -1.45 -12.22 -10.80
N MET A 81 -0.73 -11.74 -9.77
CA MET A 81 0.60 -11.16 -9.91
C MET A 81 1.61 -11.87 -9.03
N ASP A 82 2.86 -11.91 -9.52
CA ASP A 82 4.01 -12.37 -8.77
C ASP A 82 4.49 -11.31 -7.73
N TYR A 83 5.62 -11.60 -7.06
CA TYR A 83 6.21 -10.71 -6.05
C TYR A 83 6.78 -9.40 -6.63
N ARG A 84 6.92 -9.29 -7.96
CA ARG A 84 7.35 -8.09 -8.69
C ARG A 84 6.18 -7.29 -9.24
N ASN A 85 4.94 -7.65 -8.88
CA ASN A 85 3.70 -7.11 -9.43
C ASN A 85 3.54 -7.32 -10.96
N GLN A 86 4.18 -8.35 -11.52
CA GLN A 86 3.99 -8.75 -12.91
C GLN A 86 2.93 -9.84 -13.01
N SER A 87 2.08 -9.78 -14.05
CA SER A 87 1.06 -10.80 -14.27
C SER A 87 1.70 -12.19 -14.45
N ILE A 88 1.15 -13.18 -13.75
CA ILE A 88 1.60 -14.57 -13.82
C ILE A 88 1.07 -15.18 -15.10
N PRO A 89 1.92 -15.80 -15.96
CA PRO A 89 1.45 -16.58 -17.10
C PRO A 89 0.50 -17.70 -16.66
N LEU A 90 -0.56 -17.94 -17.45
CA LEU A 90 -1.63 -18.86 -17.06
C LEU A 90 -1.12 -20.27 -16.75
N GLU A 91 -0.14 -20.77 -17.50
CA GLU A 91 0.47 -22.09 -17.31
C GLU A 91 1.26 -22.21 -15.98
N LYS A 92 1.58 -21.09 -15.32
CA LYS A 92 2.29 -21.04 -14.03
C LYS A 92 1.39 -20.64 -12.86
N LEU A 93 0.13 -20.34 -13.17
CA LEU A 93 -0.82 -19.89 -12.16
C LEU A 93 -1.15 -21.02 -11.18
N THR A 94 -1.10 -20.72 -9.89
CA THR A 94 -1.49 -21.65 -8.82
C THR A 94 -2.72 -21.15 -8.09
N SER A 95 -3.44 -22.07 -7.42
CA SER A 95 -4.57 -21.70 -6.54
C SER A 95 -4.16 -20.77 -5.41
N MET A 96 -2.90 -20.83 -4.96
CA MET A 96 -2.37 -19.88 -3.97
C MET A 96 -2.27 -18.46 -4.53
N ASP A 97 -1.90 -18.30 -5.78
CA ASP A 97 -1.80 -16.97 -6.42
C ASP A 97 -3.19 -16.40 -6.64
N VAL A 98 -4.14 -17.22 -7.05
CA VAL A 98 -5.57 -16.84 -7.13
C VAL A 98 -6.09 -16.40 -5.76
N ASN A 99 -5.85 -17.18 -4.71
CA ASN A 99 -6.30 -16.80 -3.36
C ASN A 99 -5.67 -15.49 -2.88
N LYS A 100 -4.38 -15.27 -3.12
CA LYS A 100 -3.71 -13.99 -2.80
C LYS A 100 -4.35 -12.82 -3.56
N ALA A 101 -4.67 -13.01 -4.84
CA ALA A 101 -5.34 -11.99 -5.65
C ALA A 101 -6.75 -11.69 -5.10
N ILE A 102 -7.53 -12.71 -4.72
CA ILE A 102 -8.85 -12.54 -4.08
C ILE A 102 -8.73 -11.68 -2.82
N GLN A 103 -7.81 -12.02 -1.90
CA GLN A 103 -7.65 -11.27 -0.64
C GLN A 103 -7.27 -9.80 -0.89
N ARG A 104 -6.35 -9.55 -1.82
CA ARG A 104 -5.96 -8.18 -2.19
C ARG A 104 -7.11 -7.43 -2.88
N GLY A 105 -7.84 -8.09 -3.78
CA GLY A 105 -9.00 -7.51 -4.45
C GLY A 105 -10.10 -7.11 -3.48
N LEU A 106 -10.39 -7.96 -2.49
CA LEU A 106 -11.38 -7.65 -1.44
C LEU A 106 -11.00 -6.41 -0.62
N VAL A 107 -9.72 -6.26 -0.26
CA VAL A 107 -9.27 -5.05 0.45
C VAL A 107 -9.44 -3.79 -0.41
N LYS A 108 -9.16 -3.86 -1.72
CA LYS A 108 -9.39 -2.75 -2.64
C LYS A 108 -10.89 -2.44 -2.80
N ALA A 109 -11.74 -3.47 -2.89
CA ALA A 109 -13.19 -3.27 -2.92
C ALA A 109 -13.70 -2.60 -1.63
N ILE A 110 -13.18 -2.98 -0.47
CA ILE A 110 -13.43 -2.31 0.82
C ILE A 110 -12.97 -0.85 0.79
N ALA A 111 -11.77 -0.60 0.25
CA ALA A 111 -11.21 0.75 0.17
C ALA A 111 -12.10 1.70 -0.68
N ARG A 112 -12.77 1.20 -1.72
CA ARG A 112 -13.76 1.99 -2.48
C ARG A 112 -14.94 2.46 -1.64
N HIS A 113 -15.27 1.77 -0.55
CA HIS A 113 -16.22 2.23 0.45
C HIS A 113 -15.65 3.23 1.45
N GLY A 114 -14.35 3.57 1.36
CA GLY A 114 -13.68 4.60 2.16
C GLY A 114 -12.57 4.10 3.07
N LEU A 115 -12.61 2.84 3.55
CA LEU A 115 -11.64 2.35 4.53
C LEU A 115 -10.22 2.27 3.97
N GLY A 116 -9.34 3.13 4.46
CA GLY A 116 -7.93 3.14 4.08
C GLY A 116 -7.67 3.46 2.60
N LEU A 117 -8.60 4.13 1.91
CA LEU A 117 -8.49 4.49 0.49
C LEU A 117 -7.18 5.24 0.18
N TYR A 118 -6.72 6.09 1.10
CA TYR A 118 -5.49 6.86 0.96
C TYR A 118 -4.21 5.99 0.80
N ILE A 119 -4.25 4.72 1.20
CA ILE A 119 -3.13 3.78 1.02
C ILE A 119 -2.85 3.55 -0.47
N TYR A 120 -3.90 3.58 -1.29
CA TYR A 120 -3.85 3.29 -2.73
C TYR A 120 -3.69 4.55 -3.59
N ALA A 121 -3.63 5.74 -3.01
CA ALA A 121 -3.60 7.01 -3.74
C ALA A 121 -2.41 7.14 -4.71
N ASN A 122 -1.34 6.36 -4.52
CA ASN A 122 -0.13 6.40 -5.35
C ASN A 122 0.05 5.14 -6.22
N GLU A 123 -0.88 4.17 -6.21
CA GLU A 123 -0.69 2.92 -6.97
C GLU A 123 -0.81 3.11 -8.49
N ASP A 124 -1.60 4.09 -8.94
CA ASP A 124 -1.88 4.34 -10.36
C ASP A 124 -1.05 5.51 -10.93
N LEU A 125 -0.08 6.01 -10.18
CA LEU A 125 0.83 7.02 -10.71
C LEU A 125 1.77 6.36 -11.74
N PRO A 126 2.06 7.05 -12.86
CA PRO A 126 3.07 6.59 -13.82
C PRO A 126 4.40 6.36 -13.11
N ASP A 127 5.16 5.39 -13.59
CA ASP A 127 6.52 5.17 -13.10
C ASP A 127 7.30 6.48 -13.19
N LEU A 128 7.90 6.85 -12.06
CA LEU A 128 8.73 8.06 -12.01
C LEU A 128 9.90 7.92 -12.99
N THR A 129 10.19 8.98 -13.72
CA THR A 129 11.44 9.07 -14.48
C THR A 129 12.65 8.95 -13.54
N GLU A 130 13.82 8.58 -14.06
CA GLU A 130 15.04 8.48 -13.23
C GLU A 130 15.34 9.80 -12.52
N GLU A 131 15.17 10.94 -13.20
CA GLU A 131 15.32 12.28 -12.60
C GLU A 131 14.33 12.51 -11.44
N GLN A 132 13.08 12.05 -11.58
CA GLN A 132 12.08 12.18 -10.52
C GLN A 132 12.39 11.27 -9.34
N LYS A 133 12.91 10.05 -9.58
CA LYS A 133 13.35 9.11 -8.53
C LYS A 133 14.54 9.69 -7.75
N GLU A 134 15.50 10.28 -8.43
CA GLU A 134 16.65 10.96 -7.80
C GLU A 134 16.20 12.14 -6.95
N LEU A 135 15.28 12.95 -7.47
CA LEU A 135 14.72 14.10 -6.75
C LEU A 135 13.92 13.66 -5.50
N GLU A 136 13.16 12.59 -5.59
CA GLU A 136 12.42 12.05 -4.43
C GLU A 136 13.35 11.41 -3.40
N ALA A 137 14.36 10.68 -3.85
CA ALA A 137 15.39 10.11 -2.99
C ALA A 137 16.15 11.22 -2.23
N GLU A 138 16.50 12.31 -2.91
CA GLU A 138 17.15 13.45 -2.28
C GLU A 138 16.22 14.17 -1.28
N LYS A 139 14.95 14.38 -1.61
CA LYS A 139 13.95 14.94 -0.69
C LYS A 139 13.78 14.07 0.55
N GLN A 140 13.76 12.75 0.36
CA GLN A 140 13.65 11.81 1.48
C GLN A 140 14.91 11.86 2.35
N ARG A 141 16.09 11.83 1.74
CA ARG A 141 17.37 12.00 2.45
C ARG A 141 17.38 13.27 3.29
N LEU A 142 17.01 14.41 2.71
CA LEU A 142 16.95 15.68 3.42
C LEU A 142 15.98 15.66 4.60
N ARG A 143 14.80 15.04 4.47
CA ARG A 143 13.85 14.87 5.57
C ARG A 143 14.43 14.03 6.71
N GLU A 144 15.20 12.99 6.39
CA GLU A 144 15.81 12.11 7.40
C GLU A 144 16.96 12.78 8.17
N ILE A 145 17.75 13.62 7.49
CA ILE A 145 18.90 14.29 8.13
C ILE A 145 18.51 15.60 8.83
N GLN A 146 17.41 16.24 8.46
CA GLN A 146 16.98 17.50 9.02
C GLN A 146 16.87 17.53 10.55
N PRO A 147 16.28 16.52 11.21
CA PRO A 147 16.25 16.45 12.67
C PRO A 147 17.63 16.35 13.32
N LEU A 148 18.56 15.64 12.64
CA LEU A 148 19.94 15.49 13.11
C LEU A 148 20.73 16.78 12.97
N ILE A 149 20.56 17.49 11.85
CA ILE A 149 21.15 18.81 11.62
C ILE A 149 20.66 19.79 12.69
N LYS A 150 19.35 19.86 12.93
CA LYS A 150 18.76 20.72 13.97
C LYS A 150 19.31 20.40 15.35
N ARG A 151 19.51 19.14 15.67
CA ARG A 151 20.11 18.73 16.94
C ARG A 151 21.59 19.11 17.02
N ALA A 152 22.34 18.99 15.95
CA ALA A 152 23.75 19.43 15.87
C ALA A 152 23.89 20.94 16.10
N GLU A 153 23.00 21.75 15.51
CA GLU A 153 22.91 23.20 15.73
C GLU A 153 22.65 23.52 17.20
N GLN A 154 21.69 22.86 17.83
CA GLN A 154 21.36 23.05 19.26
C GLN A 154 22.52 22.71 20.18
N LEU A 155 23.34 21.74 19.80
CA LEU A 155 24.53 21.31 20.55
C LEU A 155 25.77 22.21 20.24
N GLY A 156 25.68 23.16 19.35
CA GLY A 156 26.76 24.11 19.02
C GLY A 156 27.78 23.58 18.01
N TYR A 157 27.44 22.58 17.22
CA TYR A 157 28.33 22.08 16.15
C TYR A 157 28.57 23.17 15.09
N LYS A 158 29.83 23.56 14.87
CA LYS A 158 30.17 24.75 14.07
C LYS A 158 30.10 24.56 12.56
N ASN A 159 30.22 23.33 12.06
CA ASN A 159 30.29 23.08 10.61
C ASN A 159 29.04 22.39 10.07
N ILE A 160 27.88 23.03 10.28
CA ILE A 160 26.56 22.51 9.89
C ILE A 160 26.46 22.25 8.39
N ASP A 161 27.04 23.10 7.55
CA ASP A 161 26.95 22.96 6.09
C ASP A 161 27.63 21.66 5.60
N SER A 162 28.68 21.21 6.29
CA SER A 162 29.33 19.94 5.96
C SER A 162 28.42 18.72 6.20
N LEU A 163 27.41 18.82 7.07
CA LEU A 163 26.48 17.73 7.36
C LEU A 163 25.41 17.57 6.28
N LYS A 164 25.07 18.64 5.55
CA LYS A 164 24.01 18.63 4.52
C LYS A 164 24.26 17.63 3.39
N ASN A 165 25.53 17.36 3.09
CA ASN A 165 25.94 16.43 2.03
C ASN A 165 26.24 15.01 2.52
N LYS A 166 25.95 14.70 3.80
CA LYS A 166 26.25 13.41 4.42
C LYS A 166 24.99 12.55 4.59
N THR A 167 25.21 11.25 4.68
CA THR A 167 24.14 10.30 5.00
C THR A 167 23.76 10.39 6.49
N LYS A 168 22.58 9.90 6.83
CA LYS A 168 22.11 9.82 8.23
C LYS A 168 23.12 9.10 9.13
N LYS A 169 23.74 8.01 8.65
CA LYS A 169 24.73 7.23 9.39
C LYS A 169 25.98 8.07 9.67
N GLU A 170 26.55 8.70 8.63
CA GLU A 170 27.75 9.54 8.78
C GLU A 170 27.53 10.71 9.74
N ILE A 171 26.34 11.33 9.71
CA ILE A 171 26.01 12.41 10.66
C ILE A 171 25.93 11.88 12.08
N THR A 172 25.32 10.71 12.27
CA THR A 172 25.23 10.07 13.59
C THR A 172 26.62 9.72 14.13
N ASP A 173 27.49 9.16 13.29
CA ASP A 173 28.86 8.81 13.66
C ASP A 173 29.67 10.05 14.05
N ILE A 174 29.56 11.13 13.27
CA ILE A 174 30.20 12.42 13.58
C ILE A 174 29.70 12.98 14.93
N MET A 175 28.41 12.97 15.15
CA MET A 175 27.82 13.46 16.38
C MET A 175 28.22 12.63 17.59
N THR A 176 28.41 11.31 17.44
CA THR A 176 28.84 10.42 18.51
C THR A 176 30.31 10.65 18.89
N ILE A 177 31.16 11.03 17.92
CA ILE A 177 32.58 11.32 18.17
C ILE A 177 32.78 12.72 18.77
N TRP A 178 31.89 13.65 18.44
CA TRP A 178 31.99 15.04 18.85
C TRP A 178 31.44 15.30 20.27
N LEU A 179 30.49 14.49 20.73
CA LEU A 179 29.91 14.53 22.08
C LEU A 179 30.79 13.83 23.09
#